data_7ac30ee85725733ecedd997cac667726
#
_entry.id   7ac30ee85725733ecedd997cac667726
#
_cell.length_a   1.000
_cell.length_b   1.000
_cell.length_c   1.000
_cell.angle_alpha   90.00
_cell.angle_beta   90.00
_cell.angle_gamma   90.00
#
_symmetry.space_group_name_H-M   'P 1'
#
loop_
_entity.id
_entity.type
_entity.pdbx_description
1 polymer ?
#
loop_
_entity_poly.entity_id
_entity_poly.type
_entity_poly.pdbx_seq_one_letter_code
_entity_poly.pdbx_strand_id
1 'polypeptide(L)'
;CYTNREAHDVLRSGLADSPLFNGQIQSTGPRYCPSIETKLVTFPGKDQHPLFLEPEGDNTNEMYLNGFSSSMPIDIQIEAIHRIPALRDARFYRPGYAIEYDYFDPTQLTHSLESKVIDGLFLAGQVNGTTGYEEAAGQGLMAGINAALKCSGAEPWVMQRDESYIGVLIDDLTTKGVDEPYRMFTSRAEYRILLRQDDADARLTERAYHLGVASRERYDWWLQKKEGIGCLLDYCDNTPVKPCDINGYLEHLGTTPLRFGCKVSDLIGRPQIGIGQLAEALPQLRTLIETLPNRQEEITEAAEIKIKYKGYIERERVIADKMHRLEDIRIKGRFDYSQLHEISTEGRQKLAKINPETLAQASRIPGVSPSDINVLLVLMGR
;
A
#
# COMPACT_ATOMS: atom_id res chain seq x y z
N CYS A 1 -2.49 30.54 5.77
CA CYS A 1 -1.81 31.74 5.27
C CYS A 1 -0.80 31.39 4.19
N TYR A 2 0.01 32.36 3.75
CA TYR A 2 0.99 32.16 2.68
C TYR A 2 2.29 32.87 3.02
N THR A 3 3.43 32.33 2.58
CA THR A 3 4.67 33.08 2.52
C THR A 3 4.55 34.23 1.52
N ASN A 4 5.48 35.18 1.55
CA ASN A 4 5.57 36.30 0.62
C ASN A 4 7.02 36.52 0.15
N ARG A 5 7.23 37.42 -0.78
CA ARG A 5 8.57 37.72 -1.32
C ARG A 5 9.56 38.17 -0.25
N GLU A 6 9.13 39.00 0.70
CA GLU A 6 10.00 39.48 1.77
C GLU A 6 10.53 38.32 2.65
N ALA A 7 9.65 37.38 3.02
CA ALA A 7 10.04 36.16 3.73
C ALA A 7 10.98 35.28 2.89
N HIS A 8 10.71 35.18 1.58
CA HIS A 8 11.57 34.43 0.65
C HIS A 8 12.96 35.03 0.55
N ASP A 9 13.09 36.35 0.53
CA ASP A 9 14.38 37.03 0.44
C ASP A 9 15.23 36.81 1.70
N VAL A 10 14.60 36.84 2.86
CA VAL A 10 15.25 36.46 4.14
C VAL A 10 15.74 35.01 4.09
N LEU A 11 14.89 34.08 3.71
CA LEU A 11 15.26 32.66 3.60
C LEU A 11 16.40 32.44 2.58
N ARG A 12 16.35 33.11 1.43
CA ARG A 12 17.42 33.02 0.43
C ARG A 12 18.75 33.52 0.95
N SER A 13 18.77 34.55 1.78
CA SER A 13 20.02 35.09 2.37
C SER A 13 20.70 34.09 3.29
N GLY A 14 19.94 33.18 3.93
CA GLY A 14 20.45 32.15 4.82
C GLY A 14 20.74 30.79 4.18
N LEU A 15 20.56 30.62 2.87
CA LEU A 15 20.75 29.33 2.20
C LEU A 15 22.13 28.70 2.40
N ALA A 16 23.19 29.52 2.43
CA ALA A 16 24.56 29.07 2.67
C ALA A 16 24.78 28.47 4.07
N ASP A 17 23.93 28.85 5.03
CA ASP A 17 24.00 28.39 6.41
C ASP A 17 23.06 27.21 6.70
N SER A 18 22.24 26.84 5.73
CA SER A 18 21.35 25.67 5.85
C SER A 18 22.15 24.36 5.77
N PRO A 19 22.02 23.45 6.75
CA PRO A 19 22.64 22.12 6.71
C PRO A 19 22.32 21.30 5.45
N LEU A 20 21.18 21.55 4.82
CA LEU A 20 20.78 20.88 3.55
C LEU A 20 21.60 21.38 2.33
N PHE A 21 22.14 22.60 2.38
CA PHE A 21 22.83 23.22 1.26
C PHE A 21 24.32 23.46 1.50
N ASN A 22 24.79 23.45 2.76
CA ASN A 22 26.20 23.64 3.11
C ASN A 22 27.02 22.33 3.13
N GLY A 23 26.38 21.18 2.85
CA GLY A 23 27.03 19.87 2.78
C GLY A 23 27.17 19.14 4.11
N GLN A 24 26.57 19.65 5.21
CA GLN A 24 26.52 18.93 6.48
C GLN A 24 25.63 17.70 6.40
N ILE A 25 24.46 17.81 5.74
CA ILE A 25 23.57 16.69 5.48
C ILE A 25 23.89 16.14 4.09
N GLN A 26 24.30 14.89 4.04
CA GLN A 26 24.62 14.18 2.78
C GLN A 26 23.58 13.11 2.43
N SER A 27 22.67 12.78 3.34
CA SER A 27 21.60 11.82 3.11
C SER A 27 20.52 12.39 2.19
N THR A 28 19.83 11.52 1.46
CA THR A 28 18.65 11.89 0.68
C THR A 28 17.51 12.21 1.63
N GLY A 29 17.01 13.44 1.62
CA GLY A 29 15.88 13.88 2.44
C GLY A 29 14.57 13.14 2.12
N PRO A 30 13.55 13.28 2.98
CA PRO A 30 12.26 12.61 2.78
C PRO A 30 11.59 13.05 1.50
N ARG A 31 11.12 12.08 0.71
CA ARG A 31 10.29 12.33 -0.48
C ARG A 31 8.95 12.94 -0.05
N TYR A 32 8.42 13.92 -0.75
CA TYR A 32 7.13 14.59 -0.52
C TYR A 32 7.01 15.50 0.71
N CYS A 33 8.10 15.77 1.45
CA CYS A 33 8.09 16.75 2.52
C CYS A 33 9.28 17.73 2.37
N PRO A 34 9.36 18.48 1.27
CA PRO A 34 10.46 19.41 1.05
C PRO A 34 10.38 20.56 2.08
N SER A 35 11.54 20.94 2.64
CA SER A 35 11.66 22.14 3.47
C SER A 35 11.28 23.40 2.68
N ILE A 36 11.02 24.50 3.38
CA ILE A 36 10.68 25.76 2.71
C ILE A 36 11.84 26.24 1.82
N GLU A 37 13.08 26.09 2.26
CA GLU A 37 14.27 26.43 1.48
C GLU A 37 14.39 25.56 0.21
N THR A 38 14.08 24.26 0.28
CA THR A 38 14.03 23.40 -0.90
C THR A 38 12.95 23.84 -1.88
N LYS A 39 11.77 24.26 -1.38
CA LYS A 39 10.71 24.81 -2.24
C LYS A 39 11.17 26.08 -2.97
N LEU A 40 11.91 26.95 -2.30
CA LEU A 40 12.43 28.21 -2.89
C LEU A 40 13.46 27.95 -3.98
N VAL A 41 14.29 26.92 -3.83
CA VAL A 41 15.29 26.53 -4.83
C VAL A 41 14.63 25.83 -6.03
N THR A 42 13.69 24.91 -5.74
CA THR A 42 13.01 24.13 -6.80
C THR A 42 12.02 24.98 -7.59
N PHE A 43 11.36 25.94 -6.96
CA PHE A 43 10.33 26.79 -7.57
C PHE A 43 10.66 28.29 -7.44
N PRO A 44 11.78 28.77 -7.99
CA PRO A 44 12.28 30.13 -7.74
C PRO A 44 11.33 31.24 -8.23
N GLY A 45 10.47 30.94 -9.19
CA GLY A 45 9.49 31.87 -9.76
C GLY A 45 8.17 31.98 -9.00
N LYS A 46 7.99 31.21 -7.91
CA LYS A 46 6.77 31.32 -7.08
C LYS A 46 6.93 32.40 -6.03
N ASP A 47 5.98 33.33 -5.99
CA ASP A 47 5.95 34.45 -5.05
C ASP A 47 5.44 34.07 -3.66
N GLN A 48 4.75 32.90 -3.54
CA GLN A 48 4.13 32.44 -2.30
C GLN A 48 4.01 30.94 -2.24
N HIS A 49 4.09 30.37 -1.03
CA HIS A 49 3.78 28.99 -0.72
C HIS A 49 2.71 28.93 0.37
N PRO A 50 1.75 27.97 0.29
CA PRO A 50 0.71 27.84 1.31
C PRO A 50 1.30 27.34 2.63
N LEU A 51 0.77 27.90 3.72
CA LEU A 51 1.06 27.51 5.10
C LEU A 51 -0.25 27.29 5.84
N PHE A 52 -0.29 26.28 6.69
CA PHE A 52 -1.45 25.96 7.51
C PHE A 52 -1.08 26.06 8.99
N LEU A 53 -1.92 26.77 9.76
CA LEU A 53 -1.81 26.84 11.22
C LEU A 53 -2.76 25.79 11.79
N GLU A 54 -2.19 24.83 12.50
CA GLU A 54 -2.89 23.69 13.06
C GLU A 54 -2.75 23.72 14.59
N PRO A 55 -3.87 23.68 15.37
CA PRO A 55 -3.79 23.62 16.82
C PRO A 55 -3.07 22.34 17.27
N GLU A 56 -2.10 22.45 18.20
CA GLU A 56 -1.42 21.30 18.80
C GLU A 56 -2.30 20.53 19.79
N GLY A 57 -3.41 21.12 20.23
CA GLY A 57 -4.37 20.49 21.12
C GLY A 57 -5.39 21.49 21.68
N ASP A 58 -6.45 20.95 22.31
CA ASP A 58 -7.58 21.74 22.80
C ASP A 58 -7.23 22.64 24.01
N ASN A 59 -6.18 22.29 24.77
CA ASN A 59 -5.81 22.97 26.01
C ASN A 59 -4.51 23.78 25.90
N THR A 60 -4.07 24.11 24.69
CA THR A 60 -2.85 24.86 24.43
C THR A 60 -3.08 25.98 23.41
N ASN A 61 -2.28 27.04 23.50
CA ASN A 61 -2.22 28.09 22.48
C ASN A 61 -1.11 27.81 21.44
N GLU A 62 -0.45 26.65 21.51
CA GLU A 62 0.58 26.28 20.57
C GLU A 62 -0.08 25.90 19.23
N MET A 63 0.50 26.40 18.14
CA MET A 63 0.08 26.13 16.78
C MET A 63 1.24 25.51 16.03
N TYR A 64 0.99 24.42 15.32
CA TYR A 64 1.93 23.87 14.37
C TYR A 64 1.84 24.61 13.04
N LEU A 65 2.97 25.06 12.51
CA LEU A 65 3.02 25.74 11.22
C LEU A 65 3.39 24.73 10.12
N ASN A 66 2.39 24.10 9.57
CA ASN A 66 2.56 23.15 8.46
C ASN A 66 2.96 23.90 7.18
N GLY A 67 3.91 23.33 6.43
CA GLY A 67 4.40 23.87 5.16
C GLY A 67 5.64 24.75 5.27
N PHE A 68 6.10 25.06 6.50
CA PHE A 68 7.31 25.84 6.79
C PHE A 68 8.41 25.00 7.46
N SER A 69 8.49 23.70 7.18
CA SER A 69 9.63 22.91 7.67
C SER A 69 10.93 23.54 7.20
N SER A 70 11.89 23.74 8.10
CA SER A 70 13.13 24.47 7.80
C SER A 70 14.29 23.93 8.60
N SER A 71 15.47 23.91 7.97
CA SER A 71 16.76 23.61 8.60
C SER A 71 17.62 24.88 8.79
N MET A 72 17.06 26.05 8.48
CA MET A 72 17.75 27.33 8.60
C MET A 72 18.13 27.66 10.04
N PRO A 73 19.15 28.50 10.27
CA PRO A 73 19.42 29.10 11.58
C PRO A 73 18.17 29.77 12.17
N ILE A 74 18.05 29.73 13.48
CA ILE A 74 16.84 30.19 14.21
C ILE A 74 16.52 31.67 13.95
N ASP A 75 17.53 32.54 13.86
CA ASP A 75 17.41 33.94 13.53
C ASP A 75 16.79 34.18 12.16
N ILE A 76 17.21 33.42 11.15
CA ILE A 76 16.63 33.45 9.81
C ILE A 76 15.18 32.96 9.82
N GLN A 77 14.87 31.90 10.58
CA GLN A 77 13.50 31.41 10.69
C GLN A 77 12.57 32.45 11.32
N ILE A 78 13.00 33.08 12.41
CA ILE A 78 12.22 34.10 13.13
C ILE A 78 12.02 35.32 12.23
N GLU A 79 13.07 35.82 11.58
CA GLU A 79 12.96 36.97 10.69
C GLU A 79 12.04 36.71 9.52
N ALA A 80 12.18 35.56 8.88
CA ALA A 80 11.35 35.17 7.73
C ALA A 80 9.86 35.07 8.11
N ILE A 81 9.53 34.45 9.24
CA ILE A 81 8.14 34.29 9.70
C ILE A 81 7.56 35.66 10.08
N HIS A 82 8.31 36.53 10.70
CA HIS A 82 7.84 37.90 11.03
C HIS A 82 7.59 38.77 9.79
N ARG A 83 8.13 38.43 8.62
CA ARG A 83 7.80 39.11 7.34
C ARG A 83 6.43 38.67 6.76
N ILE A 84 5.84 37.60 7.29
CA ILE A 84 4.51 37.18 6.92
C ILE A 84 3.47 37.96 7.73
N PRO A 85 2.59 38.77 7.13
CA PRO A 85 1.69 39.67 7.85
C PRO A 85 0.86 39.00 8.95
N ALA A 86 0.36 37.79 8.70
CA ALA A 86 -0.41 37.02 9.68
C ALA A 86 0.41 36.48 10.86
N LEU A 87 1.74 36.49 10.78
CA LEU A 87 2.63 35.89 11.74
C LEU A 87 3.65 36.92 12.30
N ARG A 88 3.43 38.21 12.05
CA ARG A 88 4.36 39.29 12.46
C ARG A 88 4.73 39.27 13.94
N ASP A 89 3.79 38.93 14.78
CA ASP A 89 3.95 38.93 16.24
C ASP A 89 4.03 37.51 16.81
N ALA A 90 4.26 36.51 15.97
CA ALA A 90 4.34 35.12 16.40
C ALA A 90 5.51 34.87 17.32
N ARG A 91 5.29 34.09 18.36
CA ARG A 91 6.33 33.63 19.29
C ARG A 91 6.64 32.16 19.00
N PHE A 92 7.93 31.85 18.97
CA PHE A 92 8.38 30.48 18.74
C PHE A 92 8.45 29.72 20.06
N TYR A 93 7.80 28.59 20.14
CA TYR A 93 8.00 27.58 21.17
C TYR A 93 9.14 26.64 20.76
N ARG A 94 9.15 26.20 19.52
CA ARG A 94 10.16 25.31 18.94
C ARG A 94 10.48 25.76 17.52
N PRO A 95 11.75 26.00 17.19
CA PRO A 95 12.15 26.27 15.82
C PRO A 95 12.10 24.98 14.97
N GLY A 96 12.09 25.13 13.65
CA GLY A 96 12.42 24.06 12.74
C GLY A 96 13.85 23.58 12.95
N TYR A 97 14.11 22.33 12.60
CA TYR A 97 15.42 21.70 12.76
C TYR A 97 15.73 20.78 11.60
N ALA A 98 17.01 20.58 11.34
CA ALA A 98 17.48 19.62 10.36
C ALA A 98 17.41 18.21 10.94
N ILE A 99 17.00 17.26 10.11
CA ILE A 99 17.05 15.83 10.44
C ILE A 99 17.89 15.14 9.37
N GLU A 100 18.85 14.36 9.80
CA GLU A 100 19.54 13.38 8.99
C GLU A 100 19.11 11.98 9.41
N TYR A 101 18.84 11.12 8.43
CA TYR A 101 18.26 9.82 8.69
C TYR A 101 19.27 8.72 8.46
N ASP A 102 19.45 7.85 9.47
CA ASP A 102 20.20 6.61 9.29
C ASP A 102 19.44 5.66 8.37
N TYR A 103 20.19 5.00 7.52
CA TYR A 103 19.68 4.07 6.53
C TYR A 103 20.49 2.80 6.51
N PHE A 104 19.81 1.67 6.56
CA PHE A 104 20.35 0.35 6.34
C PHE A 104 19.72 -0.27 5.08
N ASP A 105 20.56 -0.79 4.19
CA ASP A 105 20.07 -1.43 2.96
C ASP A 105 19.09 -2.56 3.32
N PRO A 106 17.79 -2.47 2.98
CA PRO A 106 16.80 -3.46 3.37
C PRO A 106 16.98 -4.81 2.66
N THR A 107 17.82 -4.90 1.64
CA THR A 107 18.16 -6.20 1.01
C THR A 107 18.91 -7.14 1.96
N GLN A 108 19.48 -6.63 3.06
CA GLN A 108 20.03 -7.43 4.14
C GLN A 108 18.98 -8.07 5.07
N LEU A 109 17.70 -7.76 4.87
CA LEU A 109 16.61 -8.35 5.63
C LEU A 109 15.98 -9.51 4.86
N THR A 110 15.45 -10.45 5.62
CA THR A 110 14.53 -11.48 5.10
C THR A 110 13.14 -10.89 4.88
N HIS A 111 12.23 -11.61 4.24
CA HIS A 111 10.83 -11.18 4.09
C HIS A 111 10.05 -11.12 5.43
N SER A 112 10.61 -11.67 6.51
CA SER A 112 10.09 -11.48 7.86
C SER A 112 10.57 -10.19 8.53
N LEU A 113 11.39 -9.39 7.85
CA LEU A 113 12.11 -8.19 8.33
C LEU A 113 13.20 -8.50 9.37
N GLU A 114 13.62 -9.75 9.49
CA GLU A 114 14.76 -10.14 10.29
C GLU A 114 16.06 -9.93 9.52
N SER A 115 17.10 -9.47 10.21
CA SER A 115 18.45 -9.31 9.66
C SER A 115 19.03 -10.68 9.24
N LYS A 116 19.62 -10.74 8.04
CA LYS A 116 20.39 -11.91 7.57
C LYS A 116 21.76 -12.03 8.24
N VAL A 117 22.18 -10.97 8.94
CA VAL A 117 23.52 -10.87 9.56
C VAL A 117 23.46 -11.11 11.05
N ILE A 118 22.44 -10.59 11.73
CA ILE A 118 22.27 -10.66 13.18
C ILE A 118 20.96 -11.39 13.49
N ASP A 119 21.09 -12.60 14.03
CA ASP A 119 19.94 -13.41 14.41
C ASP A 119 19.10 -12.71 15.50
N GLY A 120 17.77 -12.71 15.32
CA GLY A 120 16.81 -12.10 16.24
C GLY A 120 16.71 -10.57 16.15
N LEU A 121 17.44 -9.90 15.27
CA LEU A 121 17.32 -8.47 15.03
C LEU A 121 16.31 -8.20 13.90
N PHE A 122 15.24 -7.49 14.21
CA PHE A 122 14.24 -7.04 13.24
C PHE A 122 14.34 -5.53 13.06
N LEU A 123 14.29 -5.07 11.81
CA LEU A 123 14.33 -3.65 11.48
C LEU A 123 13.02 -3.23 10.80
N ALA A 124 12.48 -2.06 11.19
CA ALA A 124 11.22 -1.57 10.64
C ALA A 124 11.20 -0.04 10.54
N GLY A 125 10.47 0.47 9.55
CA GLY A 125 10.25 1.89 9.38
C GLY A 125 11.37 2.57 8.59
N GLN A 126 11.71 3.78 9.01
CA GLN A 126 12.56 4.67 8.24
C GLN A 126 13.99 4.17 8.04
N VAL A 127 14.54 3.40 8.98
CA VAL A 127 15.87 2.79 8.85
C VAL A 127 15.99 1.88 7.63
N ASN A 128 14.86 1.37 7.11
CA ASN A 128 14.78 0.56 5.91
C ASN A 128 14.58 1.39 4.62
N GLY A 129 14.72 2.72 4.70
CA GLY A 129 14.60 3.62 3.55
C GLY A 129 13.18 4.00 3.18
N THR A 130 12.20 3.88 4.07
CA THR A 130 10.83 4.38 3.88
C THR A 130 10.63 5.72 4.58
N THR A 131 9.72 6.57 4.09
CA THR A 131 9.49 7.90 4.66
C THR A 131 8.04 8.20 5.04
N GLY A 132 7.15 7.21 5.01
CA GLY A 132 5.74 7.39 5.39
C GLY A 132 5.40 6.71 6.70
N TYR A 133 4.43 7.26 7.41
CA TYR A 133 3.91 6.67 8.65
C TYR A 133 3.25 5.31 8.39
N GLU A 134 2.54 5.19 7.28
CA GLU A 134 1.85 3.97 6.87
C GLU A 134 2.84 2.84 6.57
N GLU A 135 3.94 3.16 5.89
CA GLU A 135 5.00 2.19 5.63
C GLU A 135 5.68 1.75 6.92
N ALA A 136 5.93 2.69 7.83
CA ALA A 136 6.54 2.37 9.13
C ALA A 136 5.61 1.50 9.99
N ALA A 137 4.32 1.82 10.01
CA ALA A 137 3.31 1.04 10.75
C ALA A 137 3.19 -0.39 10.21
N GLY A 138 3.13 -0.55 8.88
CA GLY A 138 3.07 -1.87 8.23
C GLY A 138 4.30 -2.72 8.52
N GLN A 139 5.50 -2.14 8.41
CA GLN A 139 6.74 -2.83 8.74
C GLN A 139 6.83 -3.18 10.22
N GLY A 140 6.50 -2.22 11.11
CA GLY A 140 6.54 -2.43 12.56
C GLY A 140 5.59 -3.55 13.01
N LEU A 141 4.38 -3.59 12.44
CA LEU A 141 3.42 -4.66 12.69
C LEU A 141 4.01 -6.03 12.30
N MET A 142 4.54 -6.16 11.10
CA MET A 142 5.07 -7.44 10.60
C MET A 142 6.35 -7.86 11.34
N ALA A 143 7.25 -6.92 11.61
CA ALA A 143 8.45 -7.18 12.40
C ALA A 143 8.10 -7.67 13.81
N GLY A 144 7.13 -7.02 14.48
CA GLY A 144 6.66 -7.40 15.81
C GLY A 144 6.00 -8.78 15.84
N ILE A 145 5.13 -9.09 14.87
CA ILE A 145 4.51 -10.42 14.74
C ILE A 145 5.59 -11.48 14.53
N ASN A 146 6.53 -11.27 13.61
CA ASN A 146 7.55 -12.24 13.29
C ASN A 146 8.57 -12.43 14.43
N ALA A 147 8.89 -11.36 15.16
CA ALA A 147 9.70 -11.47 16.37
C ALA A 147 9.01 -12.34 17.45
N ALA A 148 7.70 -12.15 17.67
CA ALA A 148 6.93 -12.96 18.59
C ALA A 148 6.84 -14.42 18.15
N LEU A 149 6.62 -14.69 16.86
CA LEU A 149 6.62 -16.03 16.30
C LEU A 149 7.97 -16.72 16.48
N LYS A 150 9.08 -16.01 16.20
CA LYS A 150 10.42 -16.53 16.44
C LYS A 150 10.66 -16.88 17.90
N CYS A 151 10.25 -16.03 18.84
CA CYS A 151 10.35 -16.31 20.27
C CYS A 151 9.58 -17.56 20.70
N SER A 152 8.48 -17.87 20.02
CA SER A 152 7.68 -19.07 20.26
C SER A 152 8.14 -20.30 19.47
N GLY A 153 9.18 -20.19 18.64
CA GLY A 153 9.65 -21.25 17.77
C GLY A 153 8.70 -21.58 16.60
N ALA A 154 7.82 -20.65 16.25
CA ALA A 154 6.87 -20.80 15.16
C ALA A 154 7.46 -20.26 13.83
N GLU A 155 6.93 -20.75 12.72
CA GLU A 155 7.29 -20.27 11.39
C GLU A 155 6.91 -18.81 11.18
N PRO A 156 7.71 -18.01 10.46
CA PRO A 156 7.43 -16.61 10.21
C PRO A 156 6.20 -16.43 9.33
N TRP A 157 5.47 -15.33 9.56
CA TRP A 157 4.42 -14.90 8.66
C TRP A 157 4.97 -13.95 7.60
N VAL A 158 5.07 -14.43 6.39
CA VAL A 158 5.41 -13.63 5.21
C VAL A 158 4.14 -13.40 4.39
N MET A 159 3.73 -12.15 4.23
CA MET A 159 2.62 -11.77 3.38
C MET A 159 3.06 -11.75 1.92
N GLN A 160 2.25 -12.36 1.06
CA GLN A 160 2.51 -12.36 -0.39
C GLN A 160 2.04 -11.04 -1.04
N ARG A 161 2.53 -10.78 -2.26
CA ARG A 161 2.21 -9.56 -3.01
C ARG A 161 0.74 -9.47 -3.46
N ASP A 162 0.05 -10.57 -3.54
CA ASP A 162 -1.40 -10.67 -3.86
C ASP A 162 -2.28 -10.77 -2.61
N GLU A 163 -1.69 -10.86 -1.41
CA GLU A 163 -2.41 -10.87 -0.13
C GLU A 163 -2.58 -9.45 0.46
N SER A 164 -1.55 -8.60 0.34
CA SER A 164 -1.60 -7.26 0.95
C SER A 164 -0.62 -6.27 0.33
N TYR A 165 -0.93 -4.95 0.48
CA TYR A 165 0.03 -3.89 0.18
C TYR A 165 1.27 -3.92 1.09
N ILE A 166 1.13 -4.45 2.31
CA ILE A 166 2.28 -4.70 3.21
C ILE A 166 3.20 -5.76 2.62
N GLY A 167 2.65 -6.82 2.01
CA GLY A 167 3.43 -7.83 1.29
C GLY A 167 4.19 -7.23 0.11
N VAL A 168 3.55 -6.38 -0.69
CA VAL A 168 4.20 -5.65 -1.79
C VAL A 168 5.34 -4.76 -1.27
N LEU A 169 5.09 -4.00 -0.20
CA LEU A 169 6.07 -3.13 0.44
C LEU A 169 7.31 -3.91 0.88
N ILE A 170 7.14 -4.97 1.65
CA ILE A 170 8.24 -5.75 2.21
C ILE A 170 9.02 -6.46 1.11
N ASP A 171 8.34 -7.05 0.13
CA ASP A 171 9.00 -7.70 -1.01
C ASP A 171 9.81 -6.68 -1.84
N ASP A 172 9.26 -5.49 -2.12
CA ASP A 172 10.01 -4.45 -2.84
C ASP A 172 11.28 -4.04 -2.08
N LEU A 173 11.18 -3.79 -0.77
CA LEU A 173 12.31 -3.39 0.07
C LEU A 173 13.39 -4.47 0.10
N THR A 174 13.01 -5.71 0.39
CA THR A 174 13.97 -6.79 0.66
C THR A 174 14.55 -7.44 -0.60
N THR A 175 13.88 -7.27 -1.75
CA THR A 175 14.29 -7.83 -3.03
C THR A 175 14.99 -6.81 -3.93
N LYS A 176 14.41 -5.61 -4.07
CA LYS A 176 14.91 -4.57 -4.99
C LYS A 176 15.86 -3.59 -4.31
N GLY A 177 15.72 -3.43 -2.98
CA GLY A 177 16.34 -2.33 -2.26
C GLY A 177 15.69 -0.97 -2.58
N VAL A 178 16.33 0.10 -2.16
CA VAL A 178 15.87 1.47 -2.41
C VAL A 178 17.03 2.37 -2.81
N ASP A 179 16.89 3.05 -3.94
CA ASP A 179 17.84 4.05 -4.41
C ASP A 179 17.40 5.47 -3.96
N GLU A 180 16.13 5.64 -3.63
CA GLU A 180 15.50 6.87 -3.11
C GLU A 180 14.48 6.50 -2.03
N PRO A 181 14.07 7.43 -1.14
CA PRO A 181 13.09 7.14 -0.10
C PRO A 181 11.81 6.49 -0.66
N TYR A 182 11.51 5.29 -0.19
CA TYR A 182 10.39 4.50 -0.68
C TYR A 182 9.05 5.04 -0.15
N ARG A 183 8.08 5.15 -1.04
CA ARG A 183 6.67 5.39 -0.73
C ARG A 183 5.82 4.34 -1.42
N MET A 184 4.82 3.83 -0.68
CA MET A 184 3.85 2.88 -1.21
C MET A 184 2.79 3.60 -2.03
N PHE A 185 2.64 3.20 -3.29
CA PHE A 185 1.58 3.63 -4.18
C PHE A 185 0.85 2.41 -4.72
N THR A 186 -0.42 2.59 -5.03
CA THR A 186 -1.22 1.53 -5.65
C THR A 186 -0.63 1.03 -6.97
N SER A 187 0.13 1.88 -7.68
CA SER A 187 0.82 1.51 -8.92
C SER A 187 1.95 0.49 -8.74
N ARG A 188 2.42 0.28 -7.50
CA ARG A 188 3.46 -0.72 -7.20
C ARG A 188 2.91 -2.14 -7.09
N ALA A 189 1.61 -2.28 -6.88
CA ALA A 189 0.94 -3.57 -6.80
C ALA A 189 0.47 -4.03 -8.19
N GLU A 190 0.84 -5.23 -8.57
CA GLU A 190 0.43 -5.88 -9.82
C GLU A 190 -1.03 -6.35 -9.75
N TYR A 191 -1.44 -6.88 -8.59
CA TYR A 191 -2.74 -7.54 -8.38
C TYR A 191 -3.75 -6.65 -7.66
N ARG A 192 -3.93 -5.40 -8.10
CA ARG A 192 -4.77 -4.42 -7.40
C ARG A 192 -6.22 -4.86 -7.21
N ILE A 193 -6.76 -5.63 -8.15
CA ILE A 193 -8.13 -6.14 -8.05
C ILE A 193 -8.27 -7.20 -6.93
N LEU A 194 -7.18 -7.86 -6.54
CA LEU A 194 -7.14 -8.79 -5.42
C LEU A 194 -6.88 -8.08 -4.08
N LEU A 195 -6.32 -6.85 -4.12
CA LEU A 195 -5.92 -6.08 -2.93
C LEU A 195 -6.91 -4.98 -2.57
N ARG A 196 -8.20 -5.21 -2.83
CA ARG A 196 -9.22 -4.22 -2.52
C ARG A 196 -9.37 -4.05 -1.00
N GLN A 197 -9.75 -2.82 -0.61
CA GLN A 197 -10.00 -2.48 0.78
C GLN A 197 -11.23 -3.22 1.34
N ASP A 198 -12.27 -3.38 0.51
CA ASP A 198 -13.56 -3.97 0.89
C ASP A 198 -13.47 -5.45 1.32
N ASP A 199 -12.44 -6.18 0.89
CA ASP A 199 -12.27 -7.60 1.19
C ASP A 199 -10.99 -7.94 1.98
N ALA A 200 -10.38 -6.96 2.63
CA ALA A 200 -9.18 -7.16 3.43
C ALA A 200 -9.39 -8.17 4.58
N ASP A 201 -10.57 -8.17 5.18
CA ASP A 201 -10.98 -9.14 6.19
C ASP A 201 -11.01 -10.57 5.66
N ALA A 202 -11.45 -10.75 4.42
CA ALA A 202 -11.48 -12.06 3.76
C ALA A 202 -10.08 -12.65 3.53
N ARG A 203 -9.08 -11.80 3.31
CA ARG A 203 -7.70 -12.24 3.07
C ARG A 203 -6.92 -12.47 4.36
N LEU A 204 -7.17 -11.67 5.41
CA LEU A 204 -6.24 -11.55 6.53
C LEU A 204 -6.81 -12.02 7.88
N THR A 205 -8.13 -11.93 8.13
CA THR A 205 -8.69 -12.13 9.48
C THR A 205 -8.51 -13.56 10.00
N GLU A 206 -8.75 -14.55 9.16
CA GLU A 206 -8.64 -15.96 9.57
C GLU A 206 -7.20 -16.31 9.99
N ARG A 207 -6.21 -15.91 9.16
CA ARG A 207 -4.80 -16.12 9.45
C ARG A 207 -4.35 -15.34 10.70
N ALA A 208 -4.76 -14.08 10.81
CA ALA A 208 -4.47 -13.24 11.97
C ALA A 208 -5.04 -13.82 13.28
N TYR A 209 -6.25 -14.41 13.23
CA TYR A 209 -6.83 -15.09 14.37
C TYR A 209 -6.02 -16.31 14.81
N HIS A 210 -5.64 -17.17 13.87
CA HIS A 210 -4.83 -18.37 14.18
C HIS A 210 -3.42 -18.03 14.70
N LEU A 211 -2.90 -16.86 14.34
CA LEU A 211 -1.64 -16.34 14.87
C LEU A 211 -1.81 -15.60 16.22
N GLY A 212 -3.02 -15.49 16.74
CA GLY A 212 -3.31 -14.79 18.00
C GLY A 212 -3.28 -13.25 17.89
N VAL A 213 -3.26 -12.70 16.67
CA VAL A 213 -3.18 -11.25 16.41
C VAL A 213 -4.57 -10.62 16.33
N ALA A 214 -5.57 -11.35 15.86
CA ALA A 214 -6.96 -10.91 15.85
C ALA A 214 -7.77 -11.52 16.99
N SER A 215 -8.72 -10.75 17.56
CA SER A 215 -9.60 -11.22 18.60
C SER A 215 -10.60 -12.27 18.10
N ARG A 216 -11.12 -13.09 19.03
CA ARG A 216 -12.20 -14.03 18.74
C ARG A 216 -13.45 -13.32 18.21
N GLU A 217 -13.82 -12.21 18.79
CA GLU A 217 -14.96 -11.41 18.36
C GLU A 217 -14.83 -10.97 16.89
N ARG A 218 -13.64 -10.48 16.49
CA ARG A 218 -13.37 -10.09 15.10
C ARG A 218 -13.44 -11.28 14.15
N TYR A 219 -12.95 -12.43 14.57
CA TYR A 219 -13.02 -13.65 13.76
C TYR A 219 -14.47 -14.16 13.61
N ASP A 220 -15.27 -14.15 14.69
CA ASP A 220 -16.67 -14.53 14.63
C ASP A 220 -17.50 -13.61 13.72
N TRP A 221 -17.21 -12.31 13.74
CA TRP A 221 -17.81 -11.36 12.80
C TRP A 221 -17.45 -11.64 11.35
N TRP A 222 -16.19 -11.99 11.10
CA TRP A 222 -15.77 -12.42 9.78
C TRP A 222 -16.49 -13.68 9.31
N LEU A 223 -16.65 -14.67 10.17
CA LEU A 223 -17.39 -15.90 9.85
C LEU A 223 -18.84 -15.61 9.47
N GLN A 224 -19.54 -14.77 10.23
CA GLN A 224 -20.91 -14.34 9.92
C GLN A 224 -21.00 -13.60 8.58
N LYS A 225 -20.07 -12.68 8.32
CA LYS A 225 -20.00 -11.98 7.04
C LYS A 225 -19.74 -12.93 5.87
N LYS A 226 -18.81 -13.86 6.04
CA LYS A 226 -18.47 -14.88 5.03
C LYS A 226 -19.67 -15.75 4.68
N GLU A 227 -20.41 -16.22 5.69
CA GLU A 227 -21.64 -16.99 5.52
C GLU A 227 -22.72 -16.19 4.81
N GLY A 228 -23.00 -14.96 5.26
CA GLY A 228 -24.00 -14.08 4.64
C GLY A 228 -23.69 -13.78 3.17
N ILE A 229 -22.41 -13.49 2.82
CA ILE A 229 -21.98 -13.33 1.44
C ILE A 229 -22.23 -14.62 0.65
N GLY A 230 -21.88 -15.78 1.21
CA GLY A 230 -22.12 -17.07 0.58
C GLY A 230 -23.60 -17.30 0.25
N CYS A 231 -24.49 -17.07 1.21
CA CYS A 231 -25.94 -17.18 1.02
C CYS A 231 -26.47 -16.27 -0.10
N LEU A 232 -26.00 -15.02 -0.17
CA LEU A 232 -26.39 -14.10 -1.25
C LEU A 232 -25.87 -14.54 -2.62
N LEU A 233 -24.61 -14.97 -2.72
CA LEU A 233 -24.02 -15.46 -3.95
C LEU A 233 -24.76 -16.72 -4.46
N ASP A 234 -25.01 -17.67 -3.58
CA ASP A 234 -25.74 -18.90 -3.89
C ASP A 234 -27.16 -18.61 -4.37
N TYR A 235 -27.87 -17.69 -3.73
CA TYR A 235 -29.19 -17.24 -4.17
C TYR A 235 -29.11 -16.60 -5.56
N CYS A 236 -28.21 -15.67 -5.77
CA CYS A 236 -28.07 -14.93 -7.04
C CYS A 236 -27.67 -15.86 -8.20
N ASP A 237 -26.79 -16.82 -7.96
CA ASP A 237 -26.31 -17.74 -9.00
C ASP A 237 -27.29 -18.88 -9.30
N ASN A 238 -28.26 -19.17 -8.40
CA ASN A 238 -29.18 -20.29 -8.59
C ASN A 238 -30.64 -19.87 -8.82
N THR A 239 -30.99 -18.59 -8.63
CA THR A 239 -32.38 -18.12 -8.79
C THR A 239 -32.62 -17.58 -10.20
N PRO A 240 -33.50 -18.23 -10.99
CA PRO A 240 -33.91 -17.74 -12.29
C PRO A 240 -34.96 -16.61 -12.14
N VAL A 241 -34.88 -15.59 -12.98
CA VAL A 241 -35.84 -14.49 -13.09
C VAL A 241 -36.43 -14.48 -14.49
N LYS A 242 -37.77 -14.37 -14.59
CA LYS A 242 -38.47 -14.28 -15.87
C LYS A 242 -38.75 -12.84 -16.26
N PRO A 243 -38.86 -12.54 -17.58
CA PRO A 243 -39.19 -11.21 -18.06
C PRO A 243 -40.47 -10.62 -17.44
N CYS A 244 -41.50 -11.44 -17.24
CA CYS A 244 -42.76 -10.98 -16.64
C CYS A 244 -42.63 -10.51 -15.19
N ASP A 245 -41.63 -11.01 -14.46
CA ASP A 245 -41.45 -10.73 -13.02
C ASP A 245 -40.66 -9.45 -12.76
N ILE A 246 -39.85 -9.00 -13.75
CA ILE A 246 -38.86 -7.95 -13.49
C ILE A 246 -38.83 -6.81 -14.51
N ASN A 247 -39.35 -7.00 -15.76
CA ASN A 247 -39.18 -6.01 -16.83
C ASN A 247 -39.75 -4.64 -16.49
N GLY A 248 -40.88 -4.56 -15.82
CA GLY A 248 -41.44 -3.26 -15.40
C GLY A 248 -40.53 -2.51 -14.44
N TYR A 249 -39.82 -3.24 -13.59
CA TYR A 249 -38.82 -2.65 -12.67
C TYR A 249 -37.53 -2.26 -13.40
N LEU A 250 -37.07 -3.09 -14.36
CA LEU A 250 -35.90 -2.76 -15.17
C LEU A 250 -36.12 -1.50 -16.02
N GLU A 251 -37.31 -1.31 -16.56
CA GLU A 251 -37.67 -0.07 -17.28
C GLU A 251 -37.68 1.15 -16.36
N HIS A 252 -38.19 1.01 -15.13
CA HIS A 252 -38.10 2.06 -14.10
C HIS A 252 -36.65 2.44 -13.75
N LEU A 253 -35.75 1.47 -13.71
CA LEU A 253 -34.31 1.70 -13.52
C LEU A 253 -33.58 2.22 -14.76
N GLY A 254 -34.27 2.40 -15.89
CA GLY A 254 -33.67 2.88 -17.14
C GLY A 254 -32.72 1.88 -17.80
N THR A 255 -32.90 0.57 -17.55
CA THR A 255 -32.10 -0.49 -18.14
C THR A 255 -32.92 -1.36 -19.11
N THR A 256 -32.21 -2.05 -20.03
CA THR A 256 -32.86 -2.82 -21.08
C THR A 256 -33.67 -4.00 -20.51
N PRO A 257 -34.96 -4.15 -20.87
CA PRO A 257 -35.78 -5.29 -20.49
C PRO A 257 -35.19 -6.63 -20.93
N LEU A 258 -35.52 -7.69 -20.22
CA LEU A 258 -35.14 -9.06 -20.57
C LEU A 258 -36.01 -9.58 -21.72
N ARG A 259 -35.40 -10.28 -22.65
CA ARG A 259 -36.09 -11.05 -23.70
C ARG A 259 -36.37 -12.50 -23.27
N PHE A 260 -35.45 -13.04 -22.48
CA PHE A 260 -35.50 -14.42 -21.96
C PHE A 260 -35.17 -14.38 -20.46
N GLY A 261 -35.54 -15.46 -19.75
CA GLY A 261 -35.14 -15.63 -18.36
C GLY A 261 -33.62 -15.70 -18.21
N CYS A 262 -33.14 -15.14 -17.11
CA CYS A 262 -31.72 -15.16 -16.73
C CYS A 262 -31.60 -15.39 -15.22
N LYS A 263 -30.39 -15.54 -14.70
CA LYS A 263 -30.16 -15.58 -13.26
C LYS A 263 -30.12 -14.20 -12.65
N VAL A 264 -30.37 -14.11 -11.35
CA VAL A 264 -30.25 -12.84 -10.61
C VAL A 264 -28.84 -12.27 -10.75
N SER A 265 -27.79 -13.12 -10.69
CA SER A 265 -26.39 -12.71 -10.86
C SER A 265 -26.13 -12.07 -12.24
N ASP A 266 -26.80 -12.49 -13.31
CA ASP A 266 -26.67 -11.88 -14.64
C ASP A 266 -27.24 -10.44 -14.67
N LEU A 267 -28.29 -10.18 -13.90
CA LEU A 267 -28.86 -8.84 -13.76
C LEU A 267 -27.92 -7.93 -12.95
N ILE A 268 -27.38 -8.41 -11.83
CA ILE A 268 -26.44 -7.67 -10.99
C ILE A 268 -25.15 -7.34 -11.76
N GLY A 269 -24.76 -8.17 -12.72
CA GLY A 269 -23.64 -7.90 -13.62
C GLY A 269 -23.79 -6.62 -14.45
N ARG A 270 -25.01 -6.06 -14.57
CA ARG A 270 -25.23 -4.77 -15.23
C ARG A 270 -24.82 -3.62 -14.32
N PRO A 271 -24.05 -2.59 -14.81
CA PRO A 271 -23.54 -1.52 -13.98
C PRO A 271 -24.60 -0.76 -13.17
N GLN A 272 -25.82 -0.62 -13.72
CA GLN A 272 -26.91 0.16 -13.14
C GLN A 272 -27.71 -0.60 -12.08
N ILE A 273 -27.48 -1.89 -11.91
CA ILE A 273 -28.30 -2.75 -11.04
C ILE A 273 -27.49 -3.19 -9.83
N GLY A 274 -28.00 -2.92 -8.64
CA GLY A 274 -27.49 -3.41 -7.37
C GLY A 274 -28.38 -4.48 -6.74
N ILE A 275 -27.83 -5.23 -5.79
CA ILE A 275 -28.58 -6.26 -5.04
C ILE A 275 -29.73 -5.59 -4.27
N GLY A 276 -29.47 -4.46 -3.58
CA GLY A 276 -30.50 -3.73 -2.82
C GLY A 276 -31.65 -3.28 -3.69
N GLN A 277 -31.38 -2.79 -4.90
CA GLN A 277 -32.41 -2.40 -5.86
C GLN A 277 -33.25 -3.60 -6.30
N LEU A 278 -32.63 -4.73 -6.63
CA LEU A 278 -33.37 -5.92 -7.02
C LEU A 278 -34.23 -6.48 -5.88
N ALA A 279 -33.85 -6.27 -4.63
CA ALA A 279 -34.63 -6.68 -3.47
C ALA A 279 -35.98 -5.93 -3.38
N GLU A 280 -36.12 -4.75 -4.00
CA GLU A 280 -37.40 -4.05 -4.09
C GLU A 280 -38.41 -4.81 -4.96
N ALA A 281 -37.95 -5.44 -6.02
CA ALA A 281 -38.77 -6.19 -6.97
C ALA A 281 -38.82 -7.69 -6.70
N LEU A 282 -37.87 -8.24 -5.92
CA LEU A 282 -37.76 -9.67 -5.61
C LEU A 282 -37.97 -9.92 -4.12
N PRO A 283 -39.21 -10.25 -3.66
CA PRO A 283 -39.51 -10.42 -2.23
C PRO A 283 -38.63 -11.44 -1.51
N GLN A 284 -38.28 -12.54 -2.20
CA GLN A 284 -37.42 -13.56 -1.62
C GLN A 284 -36.00 -13.06 -1.35
N LEU A 285 -35.45 -12.21 -2.24
CA LEU A 285 -34.15 -11.57 -2.04
C LEU A 285 -34.21 -10.59 -0.85
N ARG A 286 -35.29 -9.82 -0.77
CA ARG A 286 -35.51 -8.92 0.39
C ARG A 286 -35.51 -9.68 1.69
N THR A 287 -36.32 -10.75 1.79
CA THR A 287 -36.37 -11.60 2.98
C THR A 287 -35.01 -12.19 3.33
N LEU A 288 -34.24 -12.64 2.33
CA LEU A 288 -32.90 -13.15 2.55
C LEU A 288 -31.99 -12.08 3.16
N ILE A 289 -32.01 -10.85 2.63
CA ILE A 289 -31.21 -9.72 3.16
C ILE A 289 -31.65 -9.40 4.60
N GLU A 290 -32.94 -9.37 4.89
CA GLU A 290 -33.48 -9.10 6.24
C GLU A 290 -33.09 -10.17 7.28
N THR A 291 -32.81 -11.40 6.85
CA THR A 291 -32.35 -12.49 7.73
C THR A 291 -30.83 -12.49 7.94
N LEU A 292 -30.08 -11.69 7.21
CA LEU A 292 -28.64 -11.59 7.40
C LEU A 292 -28.29 -11.03 8.79
N PRO A 293 -27.14 -11.44 9.36
CA PRO A 293 -26.67 -10.89 10.62
C PRO A 293 -26.37 -9.38 10.50
N ASN A 294 -26.04 -8.75 11.62
CA ASN A 294 -25.66 -7.34 11.66
C ASN A 294 -24.70 -6.98 10.52
N ARG A 295 -24.79 -5.72 9.98
CA ARG A 295 -24.03 -5.22 8.82
C ARG A 295 -24.54 -5.72 7.46
N GLN A 296 -25.85 -5.79 7.31
CA GLN A 296 -26.50 -6.23 6.07
C GLN A 296 -26.01 -5.45 4.84
N GLU A 297 -25.80 -4.14 4.97
CA GLU A 297 -25.28 -3.29 3.88
C GLU A 297 -23.88 -3.73 3.44
N GLU A 298 -22.97 -3.96 4.39
CA GLU A 298 -21.60 -4.40 4.09
C GLU A 298 -21.56 -5.78 3.43
N ILE A 299 -22.42 -6.71 3.90
CA ILE A 299 -22.53 -8.06 3.31
C ILE A 299 -23.07 -7.98 1.89
N THR A 300 -24.11 -7.17 1.70
CA THR A 300 -24.77 -6.98 0.41
C THR A 300 -23.84 -6.33 -0.60
N GLU A 301 -23.12 -5.28 -0.20
CA GLU A 301 -22.11 -4.60 -1.04
C GLU A 301 -20.98 -5.57 -1.43
N ALA A 302 -20.46 -6.33 -0.46
CA ALA A 302 -19.40 -7.30 -0.72
C ALA A 302 -19.84 -8.41 -1.70
N ALA A 303 -21.08 -8.89 -1.60
CA ALA A 303 -21.64 -9.85 -2.54
C ALA A 303 -21.81 -9.24 -3.95
N GLU A 304 -22.33 -8.02 -4.03
CA GLU A 304 -22.49 -7.29 -5.29
C GLU A 304 -21.15 -7.07 -6.00
N ILE A 305 -20.12 -6.61 -5.27
CA ILE A 305 -18.77 -6.43 -5.81
C ILE A 305 -18.22 -7.75 -6.34
N LYS A 306 -18.38 -8.86 -5.60
CA LYS A 306 -17.93 -10.19 -6.04
C LYS A 306 -18.62 -10.63 -7.34
N ILE A 307 -19.90 -10.36 -7.53
CA ILE A 307 -20.63 -10.68 -8.75
C ILE A 307 -20.12 -9.79 -9.91
N LYS A 308 -20.09 -8.47 -9.72
CA LYS A 308 -19.70 -7.52 -10.77
C LYS A 308 -18.25 -7.69 -11.24
N TYR A 309 -17.36 -8.00 -10.32
CA TYR A 309 -15.93 -8.14 -10.61
C TYR A 309 -15.47 -9.58 -10.81
N LYS A 310 -16.38 -10.57 -10.81
CA LYS A 310 -16.07 -12.02 -10.91
C LYS A 310 -15.03 -12.34 -11.98
N GLY A 311 -15.28 -11.91 -13.21
CA GLY A 311 -14.38 -12.23 -14.33
C GLY A 311 -13.03 -11.54 -14.28
N TYR A 312 -12.93 -10.38 -13.60
CA TYR A 312 -11.65 -9.69 -13.37
C TYR A 312 -10.86 -10.40 -12.27
N ILE A 313 -11.51 -10.74 -11.16
CA ILE A 313 -10.91 -11.45 -10.03
C ILE A 313 -10.36 -12.81 -10.46
N GLU A 314 -11.14 -13.57 -11.25
CA GLU A 314 -10.72 -14.89 -11.76
C GLU A 314 -9.47 -14.78 -12.66
N ARG A 315 -9.42 -13.78 -13.54
CA ARG A 315 -8.25 -13.56 -14.41
C ARG A 315 -7.01 -13.18 -13.61
N GLU A 316 -7.13 -12.25 -12.64
CA GLU A 316 -6.01 -11.87 -11.78
C GLU A 316 -5.50 -13.04 -10.95
N ARG A 317 -6.38 -13.88 -10.41
CA ARG A 317 -5.99 -15.10 -9.67
C ARG A 317 -5.18 -16.05 -10.53
N VAL A 318 -5.58 -16.29 -11.77
CA VAL A 318 -4.81 -17.14 -12.68
C VAL A 318 -3.40 -16.61 -12.91
N ILE A 319 -3.24 -15.27 -12.95
CA ILE A 319 -1.93 -14.64 -13.11
C ILE A 319 -1.13 -14.77 -11.80
N ALA A 320 -1.74 -14.50 -10.65
CA ALA A 320 -1.11 -14.66 -9.34
C ALA A 320 -0.65 -16.10 -9.10
N ASP A 321 -1.50 -17.09 -9.41
CA ASP A 321 -1.17 -18.51 -9.27
C ASP A 321 0.04 -18.93 -10.14
N LYS A 322 0.19 -18.34 -11.32
CA LYS A 322 1.41 -18.56 -12.12
C LYS A 322 2.66 -18.00 -11.46
N MET A 323 2.55 -16.84 -10.83
CA MET A 323 3.67 -16.23 -10.11
C MET A 323 4.01 -17.03 -8.85
N HIS A 324 3.03 -17.53 -8.11
CA HIS A 324 3.27 -18.42 -6.97
C HIS A 324 4.08 -19.66 -7.36
N ARG A 325 3.82 -20.26 -8.53
CA ARG A 325 4.63 -21.37 -9.03
C ARG A 325 6.11 -20.99 -9.25
N LEU A 326 6.39 -19.73 -9.59
CA LEU A 326 7.76 -19.23 -9.70
C LEU A 326 8.37 -18.92 -8.33
N GLU A 327 7.56 -18.58 -7.31
CA GLU A 327 8.03 -18.46 -5.92
C GLU A 327 8.48 -19.81 -5.34
N ASP A 328 7.86 -20.90 -5.73
CA ASP A 328 8.27 -22.25 -5.30
C ASP A 328 9.60 -22.70 -5.93
N ILE A 329 10.08 -22.00 -6.96
CA ILE A 329 11.32 -22.34 -7.65
C ILE A 329 12.49 -21.62 -6.99
N ARG A 330 13.16 -22.30 -6.07
CA ARG A 330 14.37 -21.79 -5.41
C ARG A 330 15.57 -21.82 -6.34
N ILE A 331 16.23 -20.67 -6.48
CA ILE A 331 17.41 -20.50 -7.35
C ILE A 331 18.69 -20.10 -6.59
N LYS A 332 18.56 -19.67 -5.34
CA LYS A 332 19.70 -19.23 -4.53
C LYS A 332 20.78 -20.30 -4.43
N GLY A 333 22.01 -19.94 -4.78
CA GLY A 333 23.16 -20.85 -4.74
C GLY A 333 23.19 -21.91 -5.84
N ARG A 334 22.24 -21.89 -6.79
CA ARG A 334 22.23 -22.86 -7.92
C ARG A 334 23.02 -22.38 -9.12
N PHE A 335 23.25 -21.08 -9.25
CA PHE A 335 23.87 -20.48 -10.42
C PHE A 335 25.06 -19.60 -10.02
N ASP A 336 26.14 -19.73 -10.76
CA ASP A 336 27.18 -18.70 -10.84
C ASP A 336 26.75 -17.74 -11.97
N TYR A 337 26.07 -16.67 -11.59
CA TYR A 337 25.55 -15.70 -12.57
C TYR A 337 26.66 -15.06 -13.42
N SER A 338 27.91 -15.02 -12.94
CA SER A 338 29.02 -14.45 -13.71
C SER A 338 29.37 -15.26 -14.95
N GLN A 339 29.05 -16.55 -14.93
CA GLN A 339 29.37 -17.52 -16.01
C GLN A 339 28.15 -17.71 -16.97
N LEU A 340 26.98 -17.17 -16.68
CA LEU A 340 25.79 -17.34 -17.51
C LEU A 340 25.77 -16.35 -18.68
N HIS A 341 26.48 -16.66 -19.76
CA HIS A 341 26.55 -15.81 -20.94
C HIS A 341 25.25 -15.74 -21.75
N GLU A 342 24.34 -16.66 -21.55
CA GLU A 342 23.01 -16.73 -22.18
C GLU A 342 22.04 -15.68 -21.61
N ILE A 343 22.34 -15.08 -20.46
CA ILE A 343 21.59 -14.02 -19.82
C ILE A 343 22.18 -12.66 -20.18
N SER A 344 21.34 -11.64 -20.29
CA SER A 344 21.79 -10.27 -20.55
C SER A 344 22.85 -9.80 -19.54
N THR A 345 23.77 -8.94 -20.01
CA THR A 345 24.85 -8.43 -19.13
C THR A 345 24.29 -7.70 -17.91
N GLU A 346 23.24 -6.89 -18.10
CA GLU A 346 22.56 -6.22 -17.01
C GLU A 346 21.89 -7.21 -16.05
N GLY A 347 21.15 -8.19 -16.58
CA GLY A 347 20.51 -9.26 -15.81
C GLY A 347 21.52 -10.02 -14.95
N ARG A 348 22.68 -10.40 -15.50
CA ARG A 348 23.77 -11.07 -14.77
C ARG A 348 24.29 -10.25 -13.59
N GLN A 349 24.58 -8.97 -13.83
CA GLN A 349 25.09 -8.07 -12.79
C GLN A 349 24.07 -7.89 -11.65
N LYS A 350 22.80 -7.70 -12.01
CA LYS A 350 21.72 -7.52 -11.04
C LYS A 350 21.45 -8.80 -10.25
N LEU A 351 21.38 -9.96 -10.91
CA LEU A 351 21.19 -11.26 -10.26
C LEU A 351 22.36 -11.60 -9.34
N ALA A 352 23.60 -11.32 -9.76
CA ALA A 352 24.78 -11.55 -8.92
C ALA A 352 24.80 -10.65 -7.68
N LYS A 353 24.41 -9.37 -7.82
CA LYS A 353 24.36 -8.41 -6.72
C LYS A 353 23.27 -8.75 -5.70
N ILE A 354 22.06 -9.06 -6.17
CA ILE A 354 20.88 -9.25 -5.31
C ILE A 354 20.81 -10.68 -4.77
N ASN A 355 21.26 -11.66 -5.55
CA ASN A 355 21.22 -13.09 -5.23
C ASN A 355 19.84 -13.56 -4.75
N PRO A 356 18.81 -13.46 -5.61
CA PRO A 356 17.42 -13.73 -5.25
C PRO A 356 17.23 -15.19 -4.80
N GLU A 357 16.28 -15.42 -3.90
CA GLU A 357 15.98 -16.76 -3.37
C GLU A 357 15.17 -17.59 -4.35
N THR A 358 14.23 -16.92 -5.04
CA THR A 358 13.27 -17.58 -5.95
C THR A 358 13.33 -16.99 -7.35
N LEU A 359 12.80 -17.75 -8.31
CA LEU A 359 12.71 -17.29 -9.70
C LEU A 359 11.73 -16.12 -9.86
N ALA A 360 10.66 -16.07 -9.05
CA ALA A 360 9.74 -14.94 -9.04
C ALA A 360 10.42 -13.65 -8.53
N GLN A 361 11.25 -13.74 -7.49
CA GLN A 361 12.06 -12.60 -7.04
C GLN A 361 13.00 -12.13 -8.16
N ALA A 362 13.67 -13.05 -8.83
CA ALA A 362 14.53 -12.72 -9.97
C ALA A 362 13.77 -11.96 -11.06
N SER A 363 12.54 -12.37 -11.37
CA SER A 363 11.71 -11.73 -12.41
C SER A 363 11.27 -10.29 -12.07
N ARG A 364 11.28 -9.91 -10.80
CA ARG A 364 10.91 -8.56 -10.32
C ARG A 364 12.09 -7.61 -10.23
N ILE A 365 13.32 -8.09 -10.43
CA ILE A 365 14.51 -7.24 -10.38
C ILE A 365 14.56 -6.36 -11.64
N PRO A 366 14.59 -5.02 -11.49
CA PRO A 366 14.75 -4.11 -12.62
C PRO A 366 16.03 -4.41 -13.42
N GLY A 367 15.90 -4.63 -14.73
CA GLY A 367 17.01 -5.02 -15.60
C GLY A 367 17.13 -6.53 -15.85
N VAL A 368 16.32 -7.36 -15.20
CA VAL A 368 16.17 -8.79 -15.53
C VAL A 368 14.95 -8.93 -16.46
N SER A 369 15.19 -9.46 -17.66
CA SER A 369 14.15 -9.59 -18.68
C SER A 369 13.39 -10.93 -18.56
N PRO A 370 12.16 -11.04 -19.13
CA PRO A 370 11.48 -12.33 -19.23
C PRO A 370 12.30 -13.40 -19.97
N SER A 371 13.16 -13.00 -20.92
CA SER A 371 14.07 -13.88 -21.61
C SER A 371 15.11 -14.47 -20.67
N ASP A 372 15.68 -13.64 -19.77
CA ASP A 372 16.65 -14.10 -18.76
C ASP A 372 16.01 -15.13 -17.82
N ILE A 373 14.76 -14.91 -17.42
CA ILE A 373 14.00 -15.87 -16.59
C ILE A 373 13.76 -17.20 -17.31
N ASN A 374 13.44 -17.15 -18.60
CA ASN A 374 13.26 -18.37 -19.41
C ASN A 374 14.57 -19.16 -19.51
N VAL A 375 15.72 -18.48 -19.67
CA VAL A 375 17.02 -19.14 -19.66
C VAL A 375 17.26 -19.86 -18.33
N LEU A 376 16.98 -19.21 -17.20
CA LEU A 376 17.12 -19.87 -15.88
C LEU A 376 16.22 -21.09 -15.75
N LEU A 377 14.97 -21.04 -16.26
CA LEU A 377 14.04 -22.18 -16.28
C LEU A 377 14.61 -23.35 -17.10
N VAL A 378 15.11 -23.08 -18.30
CA VAL A 378 15.71 -24.09 -19.17
C VAL A 378 16.93 -24.74 -18.53
N LEU A 379 17.80 -23.93 -17.90
CA LEU A 379 18.99 -24.45 -17.19
C LEU A 379 18.62 -25.31 -15.96
N MET A 380 17.40 -25.14 -15.42
CA MET A 380 16.85 -25.99 -14.36
C MET A 380 16.14 -27.25 -14.88
N GLY A 381 16.07 -27.44 -16.20
CA GLY A 381 15.37 -28.59 -16.81
C GLY A 381 13.84 -28.47 -16.75
N ARG A 382 13.32 -27.26 -16.79
CA ARG A 382 11.89 -26.97 -16.70
C ARG A 382 11.38 -26.19 -17.90
#